data_49de4f3abf4f4be4193beaab186127ab
#
_entry.id   49de4f3abf4f4be4193beaab186127ab
#
_cell.length_a   1.000
_cell.length_b   1.000
_cell.length_c   1.000
_cell.angle_alpha   90.00
_cell.angle_beta   90.00
_cell.angle_gamma   90.00
#
_symmetry.space_group_name_H-M   'P 1'
#
loop_
_entity.id
_entity.type
_entity.pdbx_description
1 polymer ?
#
loop_
_entity_poly.entity_id
_entity_poly.type
_entity_poly.pdbx_seq_one_letter_code
_entity_poly.pdbx_strand_id
1 'polypeptide(L)'
;MALNILNPGLSTSIQDLGRPGYFHLGIPIGGAMDRFAMRVANMLVGNAEEAAGLEAVFMGPEITFTEDALIAITGAELPVMLDGVEQNTWTALTVTKGQTLSFGFLQSGARIYIAVSGGIDTPVALGSRSTYPIGALGGVDGRNVAAGDMLPVGKAGKAMAGASIAPAHRRMPSNPAILRMVKGLYWHRLTEASGQQFLNDEWKVAPEADRMGYRFRGGKPLEFVDREQPFGAGSDPSNIVDGCYSYGSIQVPGGTEPIVLHRDAVSGGGYFTLGAIISADMDYIGQLQPHTPVKFEAVSMDEALAARKERHNLLDQIRASLA
;
A
#
# COMPACT_ATOMS: atom_id res chain seq x y z
N MET A 1 -2.90 -21.35 -18.03
CA MET A 1 -1.93 -20.26 -18.18
C MET A 1 -1.10 -20.09 -16.90
N ALA A 2 0.18 -19.75 -17.01
CA ALA A 2 1.02 -19.39 -15.87
C ALA A 2 1.99 -18.27 -16.21
N LEU A 3 2.41 -17.51 -15.17
CA LEU A 3 3.52 -16.56 -15.24
C LEU A 3 4.78 -17.25 -14.71
N ASN A 4 5.86 -17.23 -15.47
CA ASN A 4 7.15 -17.76 -15.04
C ASN A 4 8.04 -16.59 -14.57
N ILE A 5 8.44 -16.59 -13.32
CA ILE A 5 9.29 -15.56 -12.73
C ILE A 5 10.75 -15.85 -13.08
N LEU A 6 11.34 -15.06 -13.97
CA LEU A 6 12.76 -15.17 -14.29
C LEU A 6 13.63 -14.48 -13.23
N ASN A 7 13.20 -13.29 -12.82
CA ASN A 7 13.83 -12.50 -11.74
C ASN A 7 12.72 -11.86 -10.88
N PRO A 8 12.74 -12.01 -9.57
CA PRO A 8 11.69 -11.46 -8.71
C PRO A 8 11.80 -9.93 -8.47
N GLY A 9 12.80 -9.25 -9.01
CA GLY A 9 13.11 -7.87 -8.65
C GLY A 9 13.65 -7.77 -7.21
N LEU A 10 13.50 -6.59 -6.60
CA LEU A 10 13.97 -6.38 -5.23
C LEU A 10 13.08 -7.12 -4.21
N SER A 11 11.78 -6.98 -4.36
CA SER A 11 10.77 -7.65 -3.52
C SER A 11 9.44 -7.66 -4.25
N THR A 12 8.99 -8.83 -4.65
CA THR A 12 7.70 -9.01 -5.32
C THR A 12 6.86 -10.02 -4.55
N SER A 13 5.61 -9.69 -4.29
CA SER A 13 4.66 -10.55 -3.57
C SER A 13 3.30 -10.58 -4.29
N ILE A 14 2.55 -11.64 -4.05
CA ILE A 14 1.16 -11.75 -4.50
C ILE A 14 0.30 -10.99 -3.50
N GLN A 15 -0.49 -10.03 -4.00
CA GLN A 15 -1.40 -9.24 -3.17
C GLN A 15 -2.78 -9.13 -3.83
N ASP A 16 -3.81 -9.13 -2.99
CA ASP A 16 -5.18 -8.76 -3.34
C ASP A 16 -5.65 -7.58 -2.46
N LEU A 17 -6.92 -7.48 -2.09
CA LEU A 17 -7.39 -6.43 -1.18
C LEU A 17 -7.27 -6.79 0.30
N GLY A 18 -6.69 -7.96 0.63
CA GLY A 18 -6.40 -8.41 1.99
C GLY A 18 -7.51 -9.22 2.66
N ARG A 19 -7.27 -9.61 3.92
CA ARG A 19 -8.11 -10.49 4.76
C ARG A 19 -8.67 -9.75 5.99
N PRO A 20 -9.72 -8.93 5.84
CA PRO A 20 -10.33 -8.24 6.99
C PRO A 20 -10.99 -9.23 7.96
N GLY A 21 -11.10 -8.85 9.24
CA GLY A 21 -11.86 -9.60 10.24
C GLY A 21 -11.03 -10.50 11.16
N TYR A 22 -9.71 -10.54 11.02
CA TYR A 22 -8.84 -11.44 11.80
C TYR A 22 -7.94 -10.74 12.82
N PHE A 23 -8.13 -9.44 13.07
CA PHE A 23 -7.33 -8.68 14.06
C PHE A 23 -7.42 -9.27 15.46
N HIS A 24 -8.56 -9.82 15.85
CA HIS A 24 -8.75 -10.48 17.14
C HIS A 24 -7.88 -11.73 17.32
N LEU A 25 -7.31 -12.28 16.23
CA LEU A 25 -6.35 -13.36 16.24
C LEU A 25 -4.90 -12.87 16.04
N GLY A 26 -4.66 -11.55 16.04
CA GLY A 26 -3.36 -10.97 15.77
C GLY A 26 -2.93 -11.03 14.31
N ILE A 27 -3.84 -11.40 13.38
CA ILE A 27 -3.54 -11.49 11.95
C ILE A 27 -3.89 -10.16 11.27
N PRO A 28 -2.94 -9.48 10.61
CA PRO A 28 -3.17 -8.20 9.97
C PRO A 28 -4.05 -8.34 8.71
N ILE A 29 -4.57 -7.20 8.24
CA ILE A 29 -5.41 -7.16 7.04
C ILE A 29 -4.64 -7.64 5.81
N GLY A 30 -3.36 -7.29 5.67
CA GLY A 30 -2.59 -7.57 4.47
C GLY A 30 -3.11 -6.82 3.24
N GLY A 31 -2.79 -7.37 2.06
CA GLY A 31 -3.24 -6.81 0.78
C GLY A 31 -2.33 -5.72 0.23
N ALA A 32 -2.68 -5.24 -0.95
CA ALA A 32 -1.95 -4.19 -1.64
C ALA A 32 -1.79 -2.93 -0.78
N MET A 33 -0.58 -2.37 -0.76
CA MET A 33 -0.29 -1.12 -0.06
C MET A 33 -1.03 0.06 -0.68
N ASP A 34 -1.02 0.15 -2.02
CA ASP A 34 -1.83 1.06 -2.81
C ASP A 34 -2.98 0.26 -3.46
N ARG A 35 -4.12 0.22 -2.74
CA ARG A 35 -5.32 -0.49 -3.22
C ARG A 35 -5.97 0.19 -4.41
N PHE A 36 -5.77 1.48 -4.58
CA PHE A 36 -6.32 2.18 -5.74
C PHE A 36 -5.64 1.69 -7.02
N ALA A 37 -4.32 1.68 -7.06
CA ALA A 37 -3.56 1.22 -8.21
C ALA A 37 -3.85 -0.26 -8.53
N MET A 38 -3.90 -1.15 -7.52
CA MET A 38 -4.24 -2.57 -7.71
C MET A 38 -5.65 -2.75 -8.29
N ARG A 39 -6.66 -2.03 -7.78
CA ARG A 39 -8.03 -2.10 -8.30
C ARG A 39 -8.11 -1.65 -9.76
N VAL A 40 -7.43 -0.54 -10.09
CA VAL A 40 -7.41 -0.04 -11.46
C VAL A 40 -6.72 -1.01 -12.41
N ALA A 41 -5.61 -1.62 -11.98
CA ALA A 41 -4.94 -2.66 -12.77
C ALA A 41 -5.89 -3.83 -13.08
N ASN A 42 -6.65 -4.29 -12.07
CA ASN A 42 -7.63 -5.37 -12.25
C ASN A 42 -8.79 -4.96 -13.17
N MET A 43 -9.33 -3.74 -13.04
CA MET A 43 -10.38 -3.24 -13.93
C MET A 43 -9.93 -3.21 -15.39
N LEU A 44 -8.69 -2.75 -15.66
CA LEU A 44 -8.12 -2.68 -17.00
C LEU A 44 -8.06 -4.03 -17.71
N VAL A 45 -7.84 -5.11 -16.97
CA VAL A 45 -7.76 -6.46 -17.54
C VAL A 45 -9.05 -7.28 -17.36
N GLY A 46 -10.15 -6.62 -16.95
CA GLY A 46 -11.48 -7.24 -16.81
C GLY A 46 -11.59 -8.22 -15.65
N ASN A 47 -10.77 -8.09 -14.64
CA ASN A 47 -10.88 -8.85 -13.40
C ASN A 47 -11.88 -8.20 -12.43
N ALA A 48 -12.35 -8.98 -11.45
CA ALA A 48 -12.90 -8.42 -10.23
C ALA A 48 -11.82 -7.58 -9.52
N GLU A 49 -12.20 -6.46 -8.90
CA GLU A 49 -11.24 -5.52 -8.30
C GLU A 49 -10.39 -6.14 -7.19
N GLU A 50 -10.90 -7.16 -6.53
CA GLU A 50 -10.27 -7.95 -5.48
C GLU A 50 -9.39 -9.10 -5.99
N ALA A 51 -9.29 -9.32 -7.28
CA ALA A 51 -8.43 -10.36 -7.82
C ALA A 51 -6.96 -10.14 -7.42
N ALA A 52 -6.25 -11.24 -7.19
CA ALA A 52 -4.84 -11.15 -6.84
C ALA A 52 -3.97 -10.80 -8.05
N GLY A 53 -3.00 -9.94 -7.83
CA GLY A 53 -1.94 -9.55 -8.75
C GLY A 53 -0.59 -9.53 -8.05
N LEU A 54 0.43 -9.00 -8.72
CA LEU A 54 1.75 -8.80 -8.12
C LEU A 54 1.90 -7.36 -7.62
N GLU A 55 2.49 -7.21 -6.44
CA GLU A 55 3.02 -5.96 -5.91
C GLU A 55 4.55 -6.08 -5.85
N ALA A 56 5.25 -5.25 -6.62
CA ALA A 56 6.71 -5.16 -6.60
C ALA A 56 7.18 -3.83 -6.00
N VAL A 57 8.31 -3.84 -5.30
CA VAL A 57 8.84 -2.68 -4.58
C VAL A 57 10.11 -2.19 -5.28
N PHE A 58 10.14 -0.93 -5.70
CA PHE A 58 11.24 -0.19 -6.35
C PHE A 58 11.76 -0.77 -7.67
N MET A 59 11.88 -2.08 -7.78
CA MET A 59 12.37 -2.79 -8.95
C MET A 59 11.36 -3.85 -9.36
N GLY A 60 10.85 -3.76 -10.57
CA GLY A 60 9.90 -4.74 -11.11
C GLY A 60 10.55 -6.11 -11.39
N PRO A 61 9.75 -7.18 -11.40
CA PRO A 61 10.22 -8.52 -11.75
C PRO A 61 10.43 -8.68 -13.26
N GLU A 62 11.19 -9.69 -13.66
CA GLU A 62 11.24 -10.16 -15.03
C GLU A 62 10.38 -11.42 -15.16
N ILE A 63 9.41 -11.39 -16.10
CA ILE A 63 8.35 -12.41 -16.19
C ILE A 63 8.18 -12.86 -17.64
N THR A 64 8.08 -14.18 -17.87
CA THR A 64 7.63 -14.73 -19.16
C THR A 64 6.25 -15.34 -19.04
N PHE A 65 5.51 -15.35 -20.16
CA PHE A 65 4.13 -15.84 -20.26
C PHE A 65 4.06 -17.18 -20.96
N THR A 66 3.38 -18.16 -20.37
CA THR A 66 3.23 -19.50 -20.98
C THR A 66 2.14 -19.55 -22.07
N GLU A 67 1.28 -18.56 -22.12
CA GLU A 67 0.17 -18.38 -23.06
C GLU A 67 -0.08 -16.91 -23.31
N ASP A 68 -0.87 -16.57 -24.34
CA ASP A 68 -1.31 -15.20 -24.60
C ASP A 68 -2.16 -14.68 -23.45
N ALA A 69 -1.99 -13.40 -23.10
CA ALA A 69 -2.69 -12.77 -22.00
C ALA A 69 -2.94 -11.29 -22.22
N LEU A 70 -3.82 -10.73 -21.39
CA LEU A 70 -3.96 -9.30 -21.18
C LEU A 70 -3.41 -8.96 -19.82
N ILE A 71 -2.53 -7.95 -19.75
CA ILE A 71 -1.92 -7.47 -18.51
C ILE A 71 -2.13 -5.97 -18.36
N ALA A 72 -2.01 -5.47 -17.12
CA ALA A 72 -1.94 -4.02 -16.87
C ALA A 72 -0.92 -3.74 -15.77
N ILE A 73 -0.14 -2.67 -15.95
CA ILE A 73 0.83 -2.19 -14.99
C ILE A 73 0.39 -0.81 -14.50
N THR A 74 0.31 -0.64 -13.17
CA THR A 74 -0.10 0.59 -12.50
C THR A 74 0.80 0.89 -11.29
N GLY A 75 0.54 1.99 -10.60
CA GLY A 75 1.31 2.42 -9.42
C GLY A 75 2.49 3.31 -9.82
N ALA A 76 3.68 2.96 -9.40
CA ALA A 76 4.90 3.72 -9.61
C ALA A 76 5.21 3.96 -11.11
N GLU A 77 5.92 5.04 -11.39
CA GLU A 77 6.34 5.41 -12.74
C GLU A 77 7.74 4.87 -13.03
N LEU A 78 7.83 4.07 -14.07
CA LEU A 78 9.07 3.49 -14.61
C LEU A 78 8.83 3.00 -16.05
N PRO A 79 9.88 2.87 -16.88
CA PRO A 79 9.75 2.23 -18.18
C PRO A 79 9.32 0.77 -18.05
N VAL A 80 8.27 0.39 -18.77
CA VAL A 80 7.78 -1.00 -18.88
C VAL A 80 8.15 -1.52 -20.25
N MET A 81 8.79 -2.69 -20.32
CA MET A 81 9.29 -3.27 -21.55
C MET A 81 8.66 -4.63 -21.83
N LEU A 82 8.18 -4.84 -23.05
CA LEU A 82 7.87 -6.17 -23.60
C LEU A 82 8.90 -6.50 -24.70
N ASP A 83 9.73 -7.51 -24.48
CA ASP A 83 10.84 -7.88 -25.36
C ASP A 83 11.74 -6.67 -25.72
N GLY A 84 11.98 -5.77 -24.77
CA GLY A 84 12.78 -4.56 -24.95
C GLY A 84 12.06 -3.39 -25.65
N VAL A 85 10.77 -3.53 -25.96
CA VAL A 85 9.95 -2.45 -26.55
C VAL A 85 9.13 -1.79 -25.45
N GLU A 86 9.29 -0.47 -25.28
CA GLU A 86 8.61 0.29 -24.23
C GLU A 86 7.09 0.31 -24.43
N GLN A 87 6.36 0.15 -23.33
CA GLN A 87 4.90 0.08 -23.26
C GLN A 87 4.34 1.15 -22.32
N ASN A 88 3.08 1.52 -22.55
CA ASN A 88 2.38 2.46 -21.67
C ASN A 88 1.89 1.78 -20.38
N THR A 89 2.12 2.42 -19.24
CA THR A 89 1.47 2.06 -17.97
C THR A 89 0.01 2.54 -17.94
N TRP A 90 -0.78 2.01 -17.01
CA TRP A 90 -2.21 2.31 -16.85
C TRP A 90 -3.02 2.02 -18.11
N THR A 91 -2.60 0.99 -18.85
CA THR A 91 -3.18 0.55 -20.11
C THR A 91 -3.25 -0.98 -20.12
N ALA A 92 -4.29 -1.53 -20.72
CA ALA A 92 -4.43 -2.96 -20.96
C ALA A 92 -3.55 -3.38 -22.15
N LEU A 93 -2.49 -4.12 -21.89
CA LEU A 93 -1.48 -4.57 -22.85
C LEU A 93 -1.71 -6.03 -23.22
N THR A 94 -1.72 -6.32 -24.52
CA THR A 94 -1.67 -7.71 -25.00
C THR A 94 -0.25 -8.22 -24.92
N VAL A 95 -0.07 -9.39 -24.33
CA VAL A 95 1.19 -10.14 -24.36
C VAL A 95 0.97 -11.47 -25.06
N THR A 96 1.94 -11.93 -25.83
CA THR A 96 1.90 -13.23 -26.50
C THR A 96 2.77 -14.22 -25.74
N LYS A 97 2.46 -15.50 -25.92
CA LYS A 97 3.24 -16.61 -25.36
C LYS A 97 4.73 -16.45 -25.63
N GLY A 98 5.54 -16.56 -24.59
CA GLY A 98 7.00 -16.48 -24.65
C GLY A 98 7.57 -15.08 -24.53
N GLN A 99 6.76 -14.02 -24.66
CA GLN A 99 7.25 -12.66 -24.42
C GLN A 99 7.72 -12.46 -22.99
N THR A 100 8.67 -11.55 -22.84
CA THR A 100 9.26 -11.17 -21.55
C THR A 100 8.86 -9.76 -21.17
N LEU A 101 8.18 -9.63 -20.01
CA LEU A 101 7.95 -8.36 -19.33
C LEU A 101 9.15 -8.03 -18.45
N SER A 102 9.70 -6.84 -18.60
CA SER A 102 10.77 -6.30 -17.76
C SER A 102 10.58 -4.82 -17.48
N PHE A 103 11.41 -4.24 -16.61
CA PHE A 103 11.24 -2.88 -16.12
C PHE A 103 12.57 -2.13 -16.12
N GLY A 104 12.51 -0.83 -16.44
CA GLY A 104 13.62 0.10 -16.29
C GLY A 104 13.73 0.65 -14.86
N PHE A 105 14.57 1.68 -14.68
CA PHE A 105 14.75 2.33 -13.40
C PHE A 105 13.52 3.14 -12.99
N LEU A 106 13.21 3.09 -11.69
CA LEU A 106 12.13 3.83 -11.05
C LEU A 106 12.34 5.34 -11.25
N GLN A 107 11.29 6.04 -11.67
CA GLN A 107 11.26 7.50 -11.85
C GLN A 107 10.50 8.19 -10.71
N SER A 108 9.34 7.67 -10.32
CA SER A 108 8.57 8.15 -9.18
C SER A 108 7.70 7.05 -8.56
N GLY A 109 7.22 7.27 -7.34
CA GLY A 109 6.48 6.24 -6.59
C GLY A 109 7.40 5.17 -6.01
N ALA A 110 6.84 4.09 -5.48
CA ALA A 110 7.61 3.03 -4.84
C ALA A 110 7.10 1.63 -5.17
N ARG A 111 5.83 1.48 -5.51
CA ARG A 111 5.19 0.17 -5.73
C ARG A 111 4.54 0.06 -7.09
N ILE A 112 4.85 -1.03 -7.74
CA ILE A 112 4.37 -1.43 -9.06
C ILE A 112 3.33 -2.52 -8.86
N TYR A 113 2.19 -2.40 -9.52
CA TYR A 113 1.14 -3.41 -9.54
C TYR A 113 1.03 -4.00 -10.93
N ILE A 114 1.03 -5.33 -11.01
CA ILE A 114 0.91 -6.09 -12.25
C ILE A 114 -0.32 -6.98 -12.12
N ALA A 115 -1.37 -6.66 -12.87
CA ALA A 115 -2.53 -7.51 -13.01
C ALA A 115 -2.46 -8.31 -14.32
N VAL A 116 -2.95 -9.54 -14.28
CA VAL A 116 -3.13 -10.39 -15.46
C VAL A 116 -4.60 -10.80 -15.54
N SER A 117 -5.17 -10.84 -16.73
CA SER A 117 -6.58 -11.26 -16.91
C SER A 117 -6.78 -12.69 -16.40
N GLY A 118 -7.73 -12.85 -15.48
CA GLY A 118 -7.96 -14.06 -14.70
C GLY A 118 -7.43 -14.02 -13.28
N GLY A 119 -6.54 -13.04 -12.97
CA GLY A 119 -5.89 -12.92 -11.67
C GLY A 119 -4.91 -14.07 -11.35
N ILE A 120 -4.07 -13.90 -10.36
CA ILE A 120 -3.16 -14.95 -9.87
C ILE A 120 -3.97 -15.92 -9.01
N ASP A 121 -3.94 -17.21 -9.33
CA ASP A 121 -4.79 -18.24 -8.72
C ASP A 121 -4.02 -19.17 -7.76
N THR A 122 -3.30 -18.57 -6.81
CA THR A 122 -2.71 -19.29 -5.68
C THR A 122 -3.76 -19.65 -4.63
N PRO A 123 -3.47 -20.61 -3.72
CA PRO A 123 -4.41 -21.01 -2.67
C PRO A 123 -4.89 -19.84 -1.81
N VAL A 124 -6.16 -19.85 -1.46
CA VAL A 124 -6.76 -18.84 -0.57
C VAL A 124 -6.46 -19.20 0.89
N ALA A 125 -5.94 -18.26 1.66
CA ALA A 125 -5.72 -18.37 3.09
C ALA A 125 -6.53 -17.30 3.84
N LEU A 126 -7.48 -17.71 4.67
CA LEU A 126 -8.38 -16.81 5.42
C LEU A 126 -9.09 -15.78 4.50
N GLY A 127 -9.60 -16.25 3.37
CA GLY A 127 -10.36 -15.43 2.41
C GLY A 127 -9.53 -14.52 1.51
N SER A 128 -8.19 -14.62 1.51
CA SER A 128 -7.30 -13.78 0.70
C SER A 128 -6.12 -14.60 0.16
N ARG A 129 -5.61 -14.18 -1.01
CA ARG A 129 -4.37 -14.71 -1.59
C ARG A 129 -3.14 -13.86 -1.22
N SER A 130 -3.34 -12.75 -0.50
CA SER A 130 -2.23 -11.85 -0.13
C SER A 130 -1.16 -12.55 0.69
N THR A 131 0.08 -12.34 0.31
CA THR A 131 1.27 -12.81 1.04
C THR A 131 1.41 -12.05 2.36
N TYR A 132 1.52 -12.77 3.45
CA TYR A 132 1.91 -12.27 4.77
C TYR A 132 3.07 -13.12 5.31
N PRO A 133 4.33 -12.68 5.14
CA PRO A 133 5.50 -13.53 5.39
C PRO A 133 5.68 -13.92 6.84
N ILE A 134 5.38 -13.04 7.80
CA ILE A 134 5.55 -13.31 9.25
C ILE A 134 4.65 -14.47 9.70
N GLY A 135 3.43 -14.55 9.14
CA GLY A 135 2.48 -15.62 9.44
C GLY A 135 2.55 -16.80 8.46
N ALA A 136 3.43 -16.79 7.47
CA ALA A 136 3.51 -17.77 6.38
C ALA A 136 2.14 -18.01 5.71
N LEU A 137 1.38 -16.94 5.43
CA LEU A 137 0.03 -17.00 4.86
C LEU A 137 -0.01 -16.47 3.43
N GLY A 138 -0.81 -17.13 2.58
CA GLY A 138 -1.13 -16.70 1.22
C GLY A 138 0.07 -16.70 0.27
N GLY A 139 -0.10 -16.12 -0.91
CA GLY A 139 0.94 -16.05 -1.93
C GLY A 139 1.47 -17.41 -2.37
N VAL A 140 2.78 -17.50 -2.53
CA VAL A 140 3.51 -18.77 -2.75
C VAL A 140 4.07 -19.17 -1.39
N ASP A 141 3.40 -20.08 -0.69
CA ASP A 141 3.81 -20.62 0.62
C ASP A 141 4.14 -19.52 1.66
N GLY A 142 3.40 -18.40 1.66
CA GLY A 142 3.58 -17.30 2.57
C GLY A 142 4.84 -16.46 2.34
N ARG A 143 5.56 -16.61 1.24
CA ARG A 143 6.79 -15.89 0.91
C ARG A 143 6.66 -14.99 -0.32
N ASN A 144 7.58 -14.07 -0.48
CA ASN A 144 7.77 -13.36 -1.76
C ASN A 144 8.08 -14.37 -2.88
N VAL A 145 7.76 -13.99 -4.12
CA VAL A 145 8.10 -14.80 -5.28
C VAL A 145 9.61 -14.90 -5.47
N ALA A 146 10.06 -15.99 -6.03
CA ALA A 146 11.45 -16.27 -6.34
C ALA A 146 11.64 -16.62 -7.82
N ALA A 147 12.88 -16.54 -8.31
CA ALA A 147 13.18 -17.01 -9.64
C ALA A 147 12.85 -18.49 -9.80
N GLY A 148 12.18 -18.84 -10.91
CA GLY A 148 11.70 -20.20 -11.19
C GLY A 148 10.28 -20.49 -10.69
N ASP A 149 9.66 -19.58 -9.92
CA ASP A 149 8.24 -19.75 -9.54
C ASP A 149 7.34 -19.69 -10.77
N MET A 150 6.41 -20.64 -10.85
CA MET A 150 5.36 -20.71 -11.86
C MET A 150 4.03 -20.35 -11.21
N LEU A 151 3.54 -19.14 -11.48
CA LEU A 151 2.31 -18.63 -10.86
C LEU A 151 1.10 -18.99 -11.71
N PRO A 152 0.16 -19.81 -11.21
CA PRO A 152 -1.05 -20.12 -11.93
C PRO A 152 -1.94 -18.90 -12.11
N VAL A 153 -2.60 -18.78 -13.26
CA VAL A 153 -3.54 -17.71 -13.59
C VAL A 153 -4.92 -18.31 -13.77
N GLY A 154 -5.92 -17.65 -13.19
CA GLY A 154 -7.30 -18.05 -13.26
C GLY A 154 -7.93 -17.85 -14.65
N LYS A 155 -9.24 -18.02 -14.73
CA LYS A 155 -9.97 -17.85 -15.98
C LYS A 155 -10.06 -16.37 -16.35
N ALA A 156 -9.61 -16.05 -17.56
CA ALA A 156 -9.64 -14.68 -18.09
C ALA A 156 -11.06 -14.10 -18.12
N GLY A 157 -11.14 -12.82 -17.70
CA GLY A 157 -12.34 -11.99 -17.83
C GLY A 157 -12.52 -11.44 -19.26
N LYS A 158 -13.49 -10.54 -19.42
CA LYS A 158 -13.68 -9.79 -20.65
C LYS A 158 -13.11 -8.39 -20.47
N ALA A 159 -12.13 -8.04 -21.27
CA ALA A 159 -11.57 -6.70 -21.32
C ALA A 159 -11.12 -6.38 -22.74
N MET A 160 -11.00 -5.09 -23.03
CA MET A 160 -10.57 -4.60 -24.33
C MET A 160 -9.08 -4.22 -24.29
N ALA A 161 -8.28 -4.83 -25.15
CA ALA A 161 -6.88 -4.44 -25.32
C ALA A 161 -6.80 -2.95 -25.72
N GLY A 162 -5.81 -2.23 -25.16
CA GLY A 162 -5.64 -0.80 -25.37
C GLY A 162 -6.53 0.09 -24.51
N ALA A 163 -7.48 -0.45 -23.72
CA ALA A 163 -8.20 0.33 -22.72
C ALA A 163 -7.21 0.99 -21.76
N SER A 164 -7.41 2.26 -21.44
CA SER A 164 -6.45 3.05 -20.65
C SER A 164 -7.12 4.03 -19.72
N ILE A 165 -6.39 4.45 -18.69
CA ILE A 165 -6.85 5.43 -17.71
C ILE A 165 -6.20 6.78 -18.00
N ALA A 166 -7.02 7.82 -18.08
CA ALA A 166 -6.55 9.19 -18.28
C ALA A 166 -5.56 9.58 -17.16
N PRO A 167 -4.47 10.30 -17.47
CA PRO A 167 -3.49 10.74 -16.46
C PRO A 167 -4.11 11.47 -15.27
N ALA A 168 -5.17 12.27 -15.49
CA ALA A 168 -5.89 12.98 -14.44
C ALA A 168 -6.60 12.06 -13.41
N HIS A 169 -6.81 10.80 -13.74
CA HIS A 169 -7.40 9.79 -12.85
C HIS A 169 -6.36 8.95 -12.11
N ARG A 170 -5.06 9.11 -12.41
CA ARG A 170 -3.99 8.42 -11.70
C ARG A 170 -3.75 9.13 -10.36
N ARG A 171 -3.49 8.36 -9.32
CA ARG A 171 -3.28 8.90 -7.98
C ARG A 171 -1.82 8.69 -7.57
N MET A 172 -1.10 9.79 -7.42
CA MET A 172 0.26 9.81 -6.89
C MET A 172 0.36 10.86 -5.77
N PRO A 173 1.21 10.66 -4.76
CA PRO A 173 1.43 11.68 -3.73
C PRO A 173 2.05 12.94 -4.33
N SER A 174 1.75 14.10 -3.73
CA SER A 174 2.45 15.36 -4.01
C SER A 174 3.88 15.33 -3.47
N ASN A 175 4.68 16.34 -3.81
CA ASN A 175 6.01 16.55 -3.23
C ASN A 175 6.14 18.02 -2.75
N PRO A 176 6.19 18.30 -1.42
CA PRO A 176 6.07 17.34 -0.31
C PRO A 176 4.74 16.59 -0.30
N ALA A 177 4.75 15.37 0.23
CA ALA A 177 3.53 14.59 0.38
C ALA A 177 2.70 15.14 1.55
N ILE A 178 1.40 15.32 1.32
CA ILE A 178 0.46 15.72 2.37
C ILE A 178 -0.30 14.47 2.84
N LEU A 179 -0.20 14.18 4.13
CA LEU A 179 -0.90 13.08 4.78
C LEU A 179 -1.92 13.64 5.76
N ARG A 180 -3.20 13.61 5.38
CA ARG A 180 -4.29 14.09 6.21
C ARG A 180 -4.60 13.08 7.32
N MET A 181 -4.81 13.59 8.53
CA MET A 181 -5.08 12.77 9.71
C MET A 181 -6.24 13.32 10.53
N VAL A 182 -6.98 12.43 11.17
CA VAL A 182 -7.92 12.78 12.24
C VAL A 182 -7.19 12.63 13.56
N LYS A 183 -7.24 13.68 14.41
CA LYS A 183 -6.66 13.64 15.76
C LYS A 183 -7.29 12.51 16.58
N GLY A 184 -6.45 11.75 17.28
CA GLY A 184 -6.89 10.59 18.05
C GLY A 184 -7.27 10.91 19.49
N LEU A 185 -7.71 9.87 20.20
CA LEU A 185 -8.16 9.96 21.59
C LEU A 185 -7.08 10.48 22.53
N TYR A 186 -5.81 10.26 22.20
CA TYR A 186 -4.67 10.64 23.04
C TYR A 186 -4.04 11.97 22.66
N TRP A 187 -4.56 12.70 21.66
CA TRP A 187 -4.03 13.99 21.23
C TRP A 187 -3.89 14.99 22.39
N HIS A 188 -4.84 14.97 23.35
CA HIS A 188 -4.84 15.80 24.55
C HIS A 188 -3.66 15.57 25.51
N ARG A 189 -2.86 14.51 25.29
CA ARG A 189 -1.65 14.25 26.08
C ARG A 189 -0.43 15.07 25.65
N LEU A 190 -0.48 15.66 24.46
CA LEU A 190 0.53 16.59 24.03
C LEU A 190 0.29 17.97 24.63
N THR A 191 1.37 18.73 24.85
CA THR A 191 1.23 20.17 25.02
C THR A 191 0.66 20.77 23.73
N GLU A 192 -0.10 21.86 23.82
CA GLU A 192 -0.66 22.50 22.63
C GLU A 192 0.45 22.92 21.64
N ALA A 193 1.54 23.48 22.15
CA ALA A 193 2.70 23.89 21.37
C ALA A 193 3.30 22.69 20.59
N SER A 194 3.45 21.54 21.25
CA SER A 194 3.99 20.33 20.63
C SER A 194 3.04 19.75 19.58
N GLY A 195 1.73 19.77 19.83
CA GLY A 195 0.73 19.34 18.84
C GLY A 195 0.75 20.21 17.57
N GLN A 196 0.86 21.53 17.73
CA GLN A 196 0.99 22.46 16.59
C GLN A 196 2.32 22.29 15.87
N GLN A 197 3.41 22.10 16.61
CA GLN A 197 4.73 21.84 16.04
C GLN A 197 4.74 20.59 15.17
N PHE A 198 4.16 19.46 15.64
CA PHE A 198 4.07 18.22 14.87
C PHE A 198 3.44 18.43 13.49
N LEU A 199 2.38 19.25 13.40
CA LEU A 199 1.69 19.56 12.15
C LEU A 199 2.48 20.53 11.25
N ASN A 200 3.34 21.38 11.84
CA ASN A 200 4.14 22.37 11.11
C ASN A 200 5.50 21.83 10.66
N ASP A 201 6.02 20.81 11.35
CA ASP A 201 7.32 20.23 11.04
C ASP A 201 7.30 19.53 9.68
N GLU A 202 8.45 19.56 9.00
CA GLU A 202 8.71 18.75 7.83
C GLU A 202 9.29 17.40 8.27
N TRP A 203 8.57 16.35 7.96
CA TRP A 203 8.98 14.97 8.19
C TRP A 203 9.56 14.38 6.91
N LYS A 204 10.37 13.33 7.04
CA LYS A 204 10.90 12.57 5.91
C LYS A 204 10.68 11.09 6.15
N VAL A 205 10.32 10.36 5.10
CA VAL A 205 10.21 8.90 5.15
C VAL A 205 11.57 8.30 5.51
N ALA A 206 11.61 7.47 6.55
CA ALA A 206 12.82 6.75 6.94
C ALA A 206 13.09 5.54 6.03
N PRO A 207 14.35 5.13 5.84
CA PRO A 207 14.68 3.96 5.01
C PRO A 207 14.06 2.65 5.49
N GLU A 208 13.73 2.54 6.77
CA GLU A 208 13.14 1.35 7.41
C GLU A 208 11.60 1.26 7.21
N ALA A 209 11.03 2.11 6.37
CA ALA A 209 9.61 2.04 6.03
C ALA A 209 9.28 0.75 5.27
N ASP A 210 8.28 0.00 5.76
CA ASP A 210 7.87 -1.29 5.19
C ASP A 210 6.33 -1.47 5.21
N ARG A 211 5.88 -2.70 5.01
CA ARG A 211 4.47 -3.05 5.01
C ARG A 211 3.83 -3.02 6.42
N MET A 212 4.62 -3.11 7.49
CA MET A 212 4.12 -2.98 8.86
C MET A 212 3.87 -1.52 9.23
N GLY A 213 4.76 -0.61 8.80
CA GLY A 213 4.58 0.81 9.09
C GLY A 213 5.62 1.69 8.42
N TYR A 214 5.18 2.88 8.10
CA TYR A 214 6.03 3.94 7.56
C TYR A 214 6.53 4.80 8.71
N ARG A 215 7.83 4.78 8.94
CA ARG A 215 8.52 5.59 9.93
C ARG A 215 8.91 6.93 9.32
N PHE A 216 8.80 7.99 10.12
CA PHE A 216 9.15 9.36 9.69
C PHE A 216 10.17 9.96 10.64
N ARG A 217 11.10 10.76 10.11
CA ARG A 217 12.17 11.44 10.83
C ARG A 217 12.26 12.91 10.43
N GLY A 218 12.90 13.73 11.27
CA GLY A 218 13.24 15.11 10.94
C GLY A 218 12.51 16.16 11.75
N GLY A 219 11.32 15.88 12.29
CA GLY A 219 10.62 16.77 13.21
C GLY A 219 11.23 16.73 14.61
N LYS A 220 10.80 17.66 15.44
CA LYS A 220 11.26 17.75 16.84
C LYS A 220 10.55 16.71 17.71
N PRO A 221 11.19 16.27 18.83
CA PRO A 221 10.54 15.41 19.81
C PRO A 221 9.24 16.02 20.35
N LEU A 222 8.27 15.17 20.62
CA LEU A 222 6.99 15.57 21.19
C LEU A 222 7.11 15.86 22.68
N GLU A 223 6.46 16.91 23.13
CA GLU A 223 6.35 17.27 24.55
C GLU A 223 4.95 16.88 25.05
N PHE A 224 4.94 16.17 26.16
CA PHE A 224 3.72 15.68 26.80
C PHE A 224 3.34 16.56 27.98
N VAL A 225 2.03 16.67 28.24
CA VAL A 225 1.53 17.28 29.49
C VAL A 225 1.93 16.39 30.67
N ASP A 226 2.31 17.03 31.77
CA ASP A 226 2.64 16.31 32.99
C ASP A 226 1.39 15.58 33.54
N ARG A 227 1.55 14.30 33.86
CA ARG A 227 0.46 13.46 34.37
C ARG A 227 0.99 12.24 35.12
N GLU A 228 0.22 11.72 36.03
CA GLU A 228 0.49 10.41 36.62
C GLU A 228 0.32 9.32 35.56
N GLN A 229 1.33 8.46 35.43
CA GLN A 229 1.27 7.32 34.52
C GLN A 229 0.43 6.20 35.13
N PRO A 230 -0.47 5.56 34.36
CA PRO A 230 -1.21 4.42 34.86
C PRO A 230 -0.27 3.24 35.14
N PHE A 231 -0.63 2.45 36.14
CA PHE A 231 0.11 1.23 36.47
C PHE A 231 0.29 0.35 35.21
N GLY A 232 1.52 -0.10 34.98
CA GLY A 232 1.87 -0.93 33.83
C GLY A 232 2.32 -0.19 32.56
N ALA A 233 2.14 1.14 32.48
CA ALA A 233 2.61 1.93 31.32
C ALA A 233 4.11 2.29 31.37
N GLY A 234 4.79 2.04 32.50
CA GLY A 234 6.17 2.49 32.72
C GLY A 234 6.25 4.01 32.92
N SER A 235 7.48 4.55 32.83
CA SER A 235 7.75 5.98 33.08
C SER A 235 7.75 6.87 31.82
N ASP A 236 7.80 6.27 30.63
CA ASP A 236 7.81 7.03 29.38
C ASP A 236 6.42 7.60 29.09
N PRO A 237 6.26 8.94 28.93
CA PRO A 237 4.95 9.55 28.69
C PRO A 237 4.31 9.15 27.36
N SER A 238 5.08 8.64 26.41
CA SER A 238 4.58 8.11 25.14
C SER A 238 3.94 6.73 25.25
N ASN A 239 4.00 6.09 26.41
CA ASN A 239 3.40 4.79 26.62
C ASN A 239 1.95 4.86 27.10
N ILE A 240 1.20 3.81 26.78
CA ILE A 240 -0.08 3.44 27.36
C ILE A 240 0.05 2.01 27.90
N VAL A 241 -0.91 1.54 28.71
CA VAL A 241 -0.88 0.16 29.18
C VAL A 241 -1.08 -0.81 28.03
N ASP A 242 -2.15 -0.60 27.27
CA ASP A 242 -2.49 -1.34 26.04
C ASP A 242 -3.57 -0.57 25.27
N GLY A 243 -3.63 -0.79 23.95
CA GLY A 243 -4.64 -0.20 23.08
C GLY A 243 -4.74 -0.90 21.73
N CYS A 244 -5.95 -0.89 21.17
CA CYS A 244 -6.15 -1.37 19.81
C CYS A 244 -5.69 -0.31 18.80
N TYR A 245 -4.99 -0.76 17.75
CA TYR A 245 -4.53 0.09 16.68
C TYR A 245 -5.36 -0.13 15.42
N SER A 246 -5.92 0.94 14.89
CA SER A 246 -6.54 0.90 13.57
C SER A 246 -5.49 1.00 12.47
N TYR A 247 -5.84 0.52 11.28
CA TYR A 247 -5.09 0.81 10.07
C TYR A 247 -4.94 2.33 9.87
N GLY A 248 -3.71 2.81 9.70
CA GLY A 248 -3.39 4.23 9.61
C GLY A 248 -3.11 4.91 10.94
N SER A 249 -3.17 4.23 12.09
CA SER A 249 -2.78 4.79 13.38
C SER A 249 -1.35 5.32 13.36
N ILE A 250 -1.13 6.49 13.95
CA ILE A 250 0.18 7.16 14.04
C ILE A 250 0.72 6.93 15.45
N GLN A 251 1.60 5.99 15.62
CA GLN A 251 2.36 5.76 16.86
C GLN A 251 3.57 6.69 16.92
N VAL A 252 3.98 7.09 18.11
CA VAL A 252 5.22 7.87 18.29
C VAL A 252 6.00 7.32 19.51
N PRO A 253 6.67 6.18 19.34
CA PRO A 253 7.47 5.59 20.41
C PRO A 253 8.55 6.56 20.89
N GLY A 254 8.68 6.74 22.21
CA GLY A 254 9.63 7.68 22.80
C GLY A 254 9.39 9.15 22.41
N GLY A 255 8.25 9.48 21.81
CA GLY A 255 7.92 10.85 21.39
C GLY A 255 8.75 11.40 20.22
N THR A 256 9.50 10.60 19.49
CA THR A 256 10.50 11.09 18.53
C THR A 256 10.19 10.81 17.07
N GLU A 257 9.82 9.59 16.73
CA GLU A 257 9.64 9.16 15.35
C GLU A 257 8.22 8.65 15.11
N PRO A 258 7.38 9.39 14.38
CA PRO A 258 6.06 8.91 14.00
C PRO A 258 6.15 7.65 13.13
N ILE A 259 5.28 6.68 13.41
CA ILE A 259 5.12 5.46 12.62
C ILE A 259 3.65 5.34 12.24
N VAL A 260 3.36 5.45 10.96
CA VAL A 260 2.00 5.19 10.43
C VAL A 260 1.85 3.71 10.18
N LEU A 261 0.99 3.05 10.96
CA LEU A 261 0.72 1.62 10.82
C LEU A 261 0.03 1.30 9.49
N HIS A 262 0.55 0.28 8.79
CA HIS A 262 0.08 -0.06 7.45
C HIS A 262 -0.46 -1.51 7.37
N ARG A 263 -0.43 -2.14 6.20
CA ARG A 263 -1.16 -3.39 5.89
C ARG A 263 -0.82 -4.59 6.77
N ASP A 264 0.45 -4.75 7.15
CA ASP A 264 0.92 -5.89 7.93
C ASP A 264 1.17 -5.53 9.40
N ALA A 265 0.65 -4.35 9.84
CA ALA A 265 0.83 -3.86 11.20
C ALA A 265 0.14 -4.73 12.24
N VAL A 266 0.68 -4.66 13.47
CA VAL A 266 0.06 -5.25 14.65
C VAL A 266 -1.29 -4.59 14.97
N SER A 267 -2.18 -5.34 15.62
CA SER A 267 -3.53 -4.89 15.97
C SER A 267 -3.64 -4.19 17.33
N GLY A 268 -2.58 -4.22 18.12
CA GLY A 268 -2.57 -3.61 19.46
C GLY A 268 -1.18 -3.52 20.06
N GLY A 269 -1.04 -2.77 21.15
CA GLY A 269 0.20 -2.61 21.89
C GLY A 269 0.20 -1.40 22.83
N GLY A 270 1.35 -1.12 23.42
CA GLY A 270 1.54 -0.17 24.51
C GLY A 270 1.99 1.23 24.11
N TYR A 271 1.98 1.60 22.85
CA TYR A 271 2.33 2.96 22.41
C TYR A 271 1.09 3.85 22.22
N PHE A 272 1.23 5.08 22.64
CA PHE A 272 0.23 6.10 22.39
C PHE A 272 0.09 6.41 20.90
N THR A 273 -1.10 6.81 20.45
CA THR A 273 -1.36 7.20 19.07
C THR A 273 -1.81 8.66 19.00
N LEU A 274 -1.16 9.44 18.11
CA LEU A 274 -1.54 10.81 17.80
C LEU A 274 -2.92 10.92 17.16
N GLY A 275 -3.24 9.95 16.32
CA GLY A 275 -4.42 9.92 15.50
C GLY A 275 -4.32 8.84 14.45
N ALA A 276 -5.06 9.00 13.37
CA ALA A 276 -5.00 8.08 12.23
C ALA A 276 -5.04 8.83 10.91
N ILE A 277 -4.22 8.40 9.95
CA ILE A 277 -4.30 8.89 8.57
C ILE A 277 -5.67 8.52 7.99
N ILE A 278 -6.27 9.44 7.24
CA ILE A 278 -7.55 9.18 6.60
C ILE A 278 -7.42 8.08 5.54
N SER A 279 -8.46 7.26 5.40
CA SER A 279 -8.42 6.09 4.50
C SER A 279 -8.17 6.43 3.03
N ALA A 280 -8.48 7.67 2.62
CA ALA A 280 -8.23 8.15 1.26
C ALA A 280 -6.73 8.37 0.97
N ASP A 281 -5.90 8.64 1.99
CA ASP A 281 -4.49 8.97 1.81
C ASP A 281 -3.56 7.77 2.06
N MET A 282 -4.09 6.68 2.60
CA MET A 282 -3.29 5.47 2.87
C MET A 282 -2.67 4.84 1.62
N ASP A 283 -3.31 4.97 0.45
CA ASP A 283 -2.74 4.51 -0.81
C ASP A 283 -1.47 5.31 -1.18
N TYR A 284 -1.44 6.62 -0.88
CA TYR A 284 -0.27 7.47 -1.14
C TYR A 284 0.96 7.03 -0.36
N ILE A 285 0.77 6.60 0.90
CA ILE A 285 1.88 6.10 1.73
C ILE A 285 2.57 4.93 1.03
N GLY A 286 1.80 4.06 0.37
CA GLY A 286 2.34 2.96 -0.42
C GLY A 286 3.28 3.38 -1.56
N GLN A 287 3.22 4.64 -1.99
CA GLN A 287 4.04 5.18 -3.08
C GLN A 287 5.17 6.11 -2.60
N LEU A 288 5.32 6.32 -1.29
CA LEU A 288 6.39 7.17 -0.77
C LEU A 288 7.74 6.43 -0.80
N GLN A 289 8.76 7.10 -1.32
CA GLN A 289 10.15 6.63 -1.28
C GLN A 289 10.85 7.07 0.01
N PRO A 290 11.92 6.40 0.45
CA PRO A 290 12.81 6.92 1.46
C PRO A 290 13.22 8.37 1.18
N HIS A 291 13.30 9.17 2.24
CA HIS A 291 13.66 10.59 2.21
C HIS A 291 12.62 11.53 1.58
N THR A 292 11.49 11.03 1.07
CA THR A 292 10.38 11.90 0.61
C THR A 292 9.94 12.83 1.74
N PRO A 293 9.90 14.15 1.52
CA PRO A 293 9.38 15.10 2.50
C PRO A 293 7.86 14.93 2.65
N VAL A 294 7.40 14.98 3.90
CA VAL A 294 6.00 14.75 4.28
C VAL A 294 5.54 15.82 5.27
N LYS A 295 4.29 16.24 5.15
CA LYS A 295 3.58 17.05 6.14
C LYS A 295 2.31 16.33 6.59
N PHE A 296 2.04 16.37 7.89
CA PHE A 296 0.77 15.92 8.44
C PHE A 296 -0.21 17.09 8.52
N GLU A 297 -1.42 16.87 8.05
CA GLU A 297 -2.49 17.88 8.09
C GLU A 297 -3.67 17.33 8.91
N ALA A 298 -4.04 18.05 9.95
CA ALA A 298 -5.21 17.67 10.76
C ALA A 298 -6.50 18.08 10.05
N VAL A 299 -7.40 17.13 9.88
CA VAL A 299 -8.73 17.32 9.28
C VAL A 299 -9.83 16.83 10.22
N SER A 300 -11.03 17.34 10.02
CA SER A 300 -12.23 16.86 10.70
C SER A 300 -12.65 15.47 10.18
N MET A 301 -13.54 14.80 10.93
CA MET A 301 -14.15 13.55 10.49
C MET A 301 -14.98 13.74 9.20
N ASP A 302 -15.69 14.86 9.07
CA ASP A 302 -16.50 15.15 7.89
C ASP A 302 -15.64 15.32 6.63
N GLU A 303 -14.51 16.02 6.73
CA GLU A 303 -13.52 16.14 5.63
C GLU A 303 -12.91 14.79 5.28
N ALA A 304 -12.59 13.96 6.27
CA ALA A 304 -12.09 12.60 6.04
C ALA A 304 -13.12 11.72 5.30
N LEU A 305 -14.40 11.82 5.67
CA LEU A 305 -15.50 11.10 5.01
C LEU A 305 -15.75 11.62 3.59
N ALA A 306 -15.67 12.94 3.38
CA ALA A 306 -15.78 13.55 2.05
C ALA A 306 -14.64 13.05 1.13
N ALA A 307 -13.40 13.07 1.58
CA ALA A 307 -12.26 12.57 0.82
C ALA A 307 -12.39 11.06 0.47
N ARG A 308 -12.93 10.26 1.40
CA ARG A 308 -13.22 8.84 1.13
C ARG A 308 -14.29 8.70 0.04
N LYS A 309 -15.34 9.51 0.06
CA LYS A 309 -16.40 9.52 -0.96
C LYS A 309 -15.83 9.93 -2.32
N GLU A 310 -15.00 10.97 -2.38
CA GLU A 310 -14.33 11.40 -3.63
C GLU A 310 -13.49 10.28 -4.24
N ARG A 311 -12.71 9.57 -3.40
CA ARG A 311 -11.92 8.41 -3.87
C ARG A 311 -12.81 7.29 -4.43
N HIS A 312 -13.99 7.02 -3.83
CA HIS A 312 -14.94 6.04 -4.36
C HIS A 312 -15.55 6.51 -5.68
N ASN A 313 -15.98 7.76 -5.76
CA ASN A 313 -16.54 8.34 -6.98
C ASN A 313 -15.54 8.25 -8.14
N LEU A 314 -14.25 8.48 -7.88
CA LEU A 314 -13.21 8.32 -8.91
C LEU A 314 -13.11 6.87 -9.41
N LEU A 315 -13.15 5.88 -8.52
CA LEU A 315 -13.17 4.47 -8.92
C LEU A 315 -14.42 4.12 -9.73
N ASP A 316 -15.58 4.68 -9.38
CA ASP A 316 -16.84 4.49 -10.13
C ASP A 316 -16.76 5.10 -11.53
N GLN A 317 -16.17 6.30 -11.66
CA GLN A 317 -15.92 6.93 -12.96
C GLN A 317 -14.98 6.10 -13.84
N ILE A 318 -13.89 5.59 -13.25
CA ILE A 318 -12.96 4.70 -13.96
C ILE A 318 -13.68 3.44 -14.43
N ARG A 319 -14.45 2.79 -13.55
CA ARG A 319 -15.21 1.57 -13.88
C ARG A 319 -16.18 1.85 -15.04
N ALA A 320 -16.91 2.97 -14.99
CA ALA A 320 -17.83 3.36 -16.06
C ALA A 320 -17.12 3.65 -17.39
N SER A 321 -15.90 4.16 -17.36
CA SER A 321 -15.12 4.44 -18.56
C SER A 321 -14.53 3.18 -19.23
N LEU A 322 -14.48 2.05 -18.51
CA LEU A 322 -13.95 0.77 -18.99
C LEU A 322 -15.05 -0.26 -19.33
N ALA A 323 -16.32 0.05 -19.04
CA ALA A 323 -17.47 -0.80 -19.37
C ALA A 323 -17.91 -0.62 -20.82
#